data_50d087bf41783acc088109530da6cf71
#
_entry.id   50d087bf41783acc088109530da6cf71
#
_cell.length_a   1.000
_cell.length_b   1.000
_cell.length_c   1.000
_cell.angle_alpha   90.00
_cell.angle_beta   90.00
_cell.angle_gamma   90.00
#
_symmetry.space_group_name_H-M   'P 1'
#
loop_
_entity.id
_entity.type
_entity.pdbx_description
1 polymer ?
#
loop_
_entity_poly.entity_id
_entity_poly.type
_entity_poly.pdbx_seq_one_letter_code
_entity_poly.pdbx_strand_id
1 'polypeptide(L)'
;VKPMVFAGVYPIEAEDFEDLRASLEKLQLNDASLTFQPESSLALGFGFRCGFLGLLHMEIVQERLDREFDMNVITTVPNVSYEIYDKQGNMTEVHNPGGMPDPTLIDHIEEPFIKASVITTTDYIGPIMTLCLGKRGELLKQEYISGNRVELYYNMPLGEIVIDFYDKLKSISKGYASFDYHCLLYTSDAAD
;
A
#
# COMPACT_ATOMS: atom_id res chain seq x y z
N VAL A 1 8.48 -6.14 12.56
CA VAL A 1 8.33 -5.71 11.16
C VAL A 1 7.54 -4.40 11.15
N LYS A 2 8.02 -3.43 10.39
CA LYS A 2 7.52 -2.07 10.37
C LYS A 2 6.35 -1.94 9.37
N PRO A 3 5.25 -1.25 9.72
CA PRO A 3 4.16 -1.00 8.78
C PRO A 3 4.62 -0.18 7.58
N MET A 4 4.08 -0.49 6.41
CA MET A 4 4.46 0.15 5.14
C MET A 4 3.28 0.78 4.41
N VAL A 5 2.05 0.33 4.67
CA VAL A 5 0.82 0.86 4.09
C VAL A 5 -0.04 1.45 5.19
N PHE A 6 -0.54 2.65 4.97
CA PHE A 6 -1.32 3.39 5.96
C PHE A 6 -2.64 3.83 5.36
N ALA A 7 -3.71 3.74 6.15
CA ALA A 7 -5.03 4.22 5.76
C ALA A 7 -5.81 4.70 6.97
N GLY A 8 -6.71 5.63 6.76
CA GLY A 8 -7.69 6.01 7.75
C GLY A 8 -8.79 4.96 7.82
N VAL A 9 -9.19 4.57 9.03
CA VAL A 9 -10.27 3.62 9.29
C VAL A 9 -11.29 4.32 10.18
N TYR A 10 -12.50 4.47 9.68
CA TYR A 10 -13.56 5.25 10.34
C TYR A 10 -14.80 4.40 10.52
N PRO A 11 -15.48 4.50 11.68
CA PRO A 11 -16.76 3.82 11.85
C PRO A 11 -17.82 4.50 10.97
N ILE A 12 -18.78 3.70 10.50
CA ILE A 12 -19.92 4.26 9.73
C ILE A 12 -20.75 5.18 10.61
N GLU A 13 -21.02 4.75 11.85
CA GLU A 13 -21.75 5.53 12.83
C GLU A 13 -20.79 6.15 13.84
N ALA A 14 -20.90 7.46 14.08
CA ALA A 14 -19.98 8.19 14.95
C ALA A 14 -19.94 7.62 16.39
N GLU A 15 -21.05 7.10 16.88
CA GLU A 15 -21.16 6.50 18.20
C GLU A 15 -20.37 5.21 18.35
N ASP A 16 -19.96 4.59 17.25
CA ASP A 16 -19.18 3.34 17.27
C ASP A 16 -17.66 3.56 17.40
N PHE A 17 -17.21 4.79 17.57
CA PHE A 17 -15.79 5.12 17.65
C PHE A 17 -15.06 4.32 18.76
N GLU A 18 -15.65 4.28 19.97
CA GLU A 18 -15.01 3.55 21.08
C GLU A 18 -15.06 2.03 20.88
N ASP A 19 -16.12 1.52 20.25
CA ASP A 19 -16.19 0.10 19.89
C ASP A 19 -15.14 -0.26 18.82
N LEU A 20 -14.89 0.64 17.87
CA LEU A 20 -13.82 0.46 16.89
C LEU A 20 -12.46 0.45 17.59
N ARG A 21 -12.22 1.36 18.53
CA ARG A 21 -10.99 1.37 19.33
C ARG A 21 -10.77 0.03 20.02
N ALA A 22 -11.79 -0.46 20.71
CA ALA A 22 -11.72 -1.72 21.43
C ALA A 22 -11.45 -2.90 20.48
N SER A 23 -12.07 -2.89 19.30
CA SER A 23 -11.86 -3.92 18.28
C SER A 23 -10.41 -3.92 17.77
N LEU A 24 -9.87 -2.74 17.47
CA LEU A 24 -8.48 -2.61 17.02
C LEU A 24 -7.47 -3.04 18.08
N GLU A 25 -7.73 -2.72 19.36
CA GLU A 25 -6.89 -3.16 20.48
C GLU A 25 -6.87 -4.68 20.58
N LYS A 26 -8.01 -5.34 20.43
CA LYS A 26 -8.10 -6.81 20.46
C LYS A 26 -7.39 -7.45 19.28
N LEU A 27 -7.54 -6.89 18.09
CA LEU A 27 -6.81 -7.37 16.91
C LEU A 27 -5.32 -7.26 17.10
N GLN A 28 -4.84 -6.16 17.67
CA GLN A 28 -3.41 -5.91 17.90
C GLN A 28 -2.79 -6.94 18.85
N LEU A 29 -3.56 -7.49 19.77
CA LEU A 29 -3.07 -8.54 20.69
C LEU A 29 -2.60 -9.78 19.93
N ASN A 30 -3.23 -10.12 18.81
CA ASN A 30 -2.90 -11.27 17.98
C ASN A 30 -2.11 -10.89 16.73
N ASP A 31 -1.97 -9.59 16.46
CA ASP A 31 -1.34 -9.05 15.26
C ASP A 31 -0.50 -7.83 15.65
N ALA A 32 0.71 -8.09 16.10
CA ALA A 32 1.61 -7.04 16.58
C ALA A 32 2.08 -6.08 15.47
N SER A 33 1.87 -6.45 14.20
CA SER A 33 2.24 -5.60 13.06
C SER A 33 1.22 -4.49 12.81
N LEU A 34 -0.01 -4.65 13.31
CA LEU A 34 -1.04 -3.61 13.20
C LEU A 34 -0.72 -2.48 14.17
N THR A 35 -0.63 -1.27 13.65
CA THR A 35 -0.52 -0.06 14.45
C THR A 35 -1.73 0.82 14.21
N PHE A 36 -2.13 1.60 15.21
CA PHE A 36 -3.23 2.56 15.04
C PHE A 36 -3.09 3.71 16.02
N GLN A 37 -3.58 4.86 15.62
CA GLN A 37 -3.65 6.06 16.46
C GLN A 37 -4.88 6.87 16.07
N PRO A 38 -5.46 7.64 17.00
CA PRO A 38 -6.63 8.47 16.69
C PRO A 38 -6.34 9.46 15.59
N GLU A 39 -7.33 9.68 14.74
CA GLU A 39 -7.30 10.62 13.65
C GLU A 39 -8.69 11.25 13.50
N SER A 40 -8.77 12.45 12.95
CA SER A 40 -10.03 13.08 12.63
C SER A 40 -10.04 13.61 11.20
N SER A 41 -11.20 13.63 10.60
CA SER A 41 -11.44 14.12 9.24
C SER A 41 -12.68 15.00 9.25
N LEU A 42 -12.65 16.10 8.49
CA LEU A 42 -13.83 16.95 8.34
C LEU A 42 -15.01 16.21 7.71
N ALA A 43 -14.71 15.28 6.79
CA ALA A 43 -15.74 14.53 6.08
C ALA A 43 -16.25 13.31 6.85
N LEU A 44 -15.35 12.61 7.57
CA LEU A 44 -15.65 11.31 8.16
C LEU A 44 -15.72 11.31 9.70
N GLY A 45 -15.37 12.42 10.34
CA GLY A 45 -15.38 12.55 11.80
C GLY A 45 -14.16 11.91 12.44
N PHE A 46 -14.36 11.22 13.57
CA PHE A 46 -13.28 10.59 14.32
C PHE A 46 -13.08 9.14 13.89
N GLY A 47 -11.84 8.75 13.75
CA GLY A 47 -11.43 7.41 13.39
C GLY A 47 -9.99 7.14 13.80
N PHE A 48 -9.32 6.24 13.08
CA PHE A 48 -7.96 5.83 13.40
C PHE A 48 -7.11 5.81 12.13
N ARG A 49 -5.88 6.30 12.24
CA ARG A 49 -4.84 6.08 11.25
C ARG A 49 -4.19 4.74 11.54
N CYS A 50 -4.38 3.77 10.65
CA CYS A 50 -3.88 2.42 10.83
C CYS A 50 -2.68 2.17 9.93
N GLY A 51 -1.69 1.44 10.45
CA GLY A 51 -0.53 0.97 9.70
C GLY A 51 -0.58 -0.54 9.51
N PHE A 52 -0.30 -0.98 8.29
CA PHE A 52 -0.36 -2.37 7.86
C PHE A 52 0.94 -2.78 7.19
N LEU A 53 1.24 -4.09 7.20
CA LEU A 53 2.42 -4.61 6.48
C LEU A 53 2.31 -4.45 4.96
N GLY A 54 1.10 -4.52 4.43
CA GLY A 54 0.81 -4.38 3.00
C GLY A 54 -0.68 -4.41 2.75
N LEU A 55 -1.09 -4.45 1.48
CA LEU A 55 -2.50 -4.46 1.10
C LEU A 55 -3.26 -5.68 1.58
N LEU A 56 -2.66 -6.86 1.48
CA LEU A 56 -3.30 -8.09 1.95
C LEU A 56 -3.56 -8.03 3.45
N HIS A 57 -2.59 -7.53 4.22
CA HIS A 57 -2.75 -7.34 5.66
C HIS A 57 -3.91 -6.39 5.96
N MET A 58 -4.01 -5.30 5.22
CA MET A 58 -5.12 -4.36 5.35
C MET A 58 -6.47 -5.02 5.09
N GLU A 59 -6.57 -5.83 4.03
CA GLU A 59 -7.80 -6.56 3.71
C GLU A 59 -8.17 -7.57 4.80
N ILE A 60 -7.18 -8.28 5.34
CA ILE A 60 -7.39 -9.24 6.44
C ILE A 60 -7.93 -8.52 7.68
N VAL A 61 -7.36 -7.36 8.03
CA VAL A 61 -7.83 -6.59 9.19
C VAL A 61 -9.26 -6.11 8.99
N GLN A 62 -9.58 -5.59 7.80
CA GLN A 62 -10.95 -5.18 7.48
C GLN A 62 -11.95 -6.33 7.59
N GLU A 63 -11.58 -7.49 7.06
CA GLU A 63 -12.41 -8.69 7.11
C GLU A 63 -12.62 -9.17 8.55
N ARG A 64 -11.59 -9.12 9.38
CA ARG A 64 -11.69 -9.49 10.78
C ARG A 64 -12.55 -8.51 11.58
N LEU A 65 -12.46 -7.22 11.30
CA LEU A 65 -13.35 -6.22 11.92
C LEU A 65 -14.82 -6.53 11.62
N ASP A 66 -15.12 -6.89 10.38
CA ASP A 66 -16.47 -7.24 9.98
C ASP A 66 -16.93 -8.57 10.62
N ARG A 67 -16.16 -9.63 10.49
CA ARG A 67 -16.56 -10.98 10.92
C ARG A 67 -16.50 -11.20 12.42
N GLU A 68 -15.43 -10.73 13.08
CA GLU A 68 -15.21 -11.04 14.50
C GLU A 68 -15.86 -10.00 15.42
N PHE A 69 -16.01 -8.75 14.96
CA PHE A 69 -16.48 -7.65 15.80
C PHE A 69 -17.76 -6.98 15.29
N ASP A 70 -18.30 -7.49 14.17
CA ASP A 70 -19.49 -6.89 13.52
C ASP A 70 -19.33 -5.38 13.30
N MET A 71 -18.10 -4.98 12.94
CA MET A 71 -17.73 -3.57 12.77
C MET A 71 -17.49 -3.28 11.30
N ASN A 72 -18.44 -2.58 10.67
CA ASN A 72 -18.29 -2.07 9.31
C ASN A 72 -17.60 -0.72 9.36
N VAL A 73 -16.59 -0.55 8.52
CA VAL A 73 -15.75 0.64 8.51
C VAL A 73 -15.67 1.25 7.11
N ILE A 74 -15.37 2.55 7.08
CA ILE A 74 -14.98 3.26 5.88
C ILE A 74 -13.47 3.39 5.92
N THR A 75 -12.78 2.98 4.86
CA THR A 75 -11.34 3.14 4.75
C THR A 75 -11.00 4.19 3.70
N THR A 76 -10.01 5.02 4.00
CA THR A 76 -9.50 6.00 3.03
C THR A 76 -8.56 5.32 2.04
N VAL A 77 -8.19 6.03 0.98
CA VAL A 77 -7.19 5.56 0.02
C VAL A 77 -5.87 5.30 0.74
N PRO A 78 -5.26 4.12 0.56
CA PRO A 78 -4.00 3.81 1.22
C PRO A 78 -2.85 4.70 0.76
N ASN A 79 -1.95 5.01 1.69
CA ASN A 79 -0.71 5.71 1.43
C ASN A 79 0.47 4.84 1.88
N VAL A 80 1.64 5.09 1.30
CA VAL A 80 2.88 4.45 1.74
C VAL A 80 3.67 5.37 2.64
N SER A 81 4.63 4.82 3.38
CA SER A 81 5.53 5.61 4.22
C SER A 81 6.70 6.12 3.38
N TYR A 82 6.90 7.43 3.36
CA TYR A 82 8.06 8.06 2.72
C TYR A 82 9.09 8.43 3.76
N GLU A 83 10.36 8.34 3.40
CA GLU A 83 11.47 8.81 4.23
C GLU A 83 11.94 10.17 3.68
N ILE A 84 11.77 11.21 4.49
CA ILE A 84 12.12 12.58 4.12
C ILE A 84 13.44 12.93 4.79
N TYR A 85 14.44 13.33 4.00
CA TYR A 85 15.75 13.73 4.49
C TYR A 85 15.90 15.23 4.36
N ASP A 86 16.29 15.88 5.46
CA ASP A 86 16.61 17.31 5.44
C ASP A 86 18.08 17.54 5.02
N LYS A 87 18.45 18.80 4.91
CA LYS A 87 19.80 19.20 4.46
C LYS A 87 20.89 18.91 5.50
N GLN A 88 20.51 18.59 6.75
CA GLN A 88 21.41 18.20 7.82
C GLN A 88 21.53 16.67 7.96
N GLY A 89 20.84 15.92 7.12
CA GLY A 89 20.88 14.46 7.14
C GLY A 89 19.89 13.82 8.10
N ASN A 90 19.00 14.58 8.72
CA ASN A 90 17.95 14.03 9.58
C ASN A 90 16.83 13.41 8.75
N MET A 91 16.32 12.28 9.18
CA MET A 91 15.24 11.55 8.49
C MET A 91 13.94 11.63 9.30
N THR A 92 12.85 11.90 8.61
CA THR A 92 11.49 11.88 9.15
C THR A 92 10.63 10.97 8.28
N GLU A 93 9.84 10.11 8.91
CA GLU A 93 8.88 9.28 8.19
C GLU A 93 7.56 10.03 8.04
N VAL A 94 7.01 10.01 6.82
CA VAL A 94 5.73 10.65 6.51
C VAL A 94 4.86 9.67 5.75
N HIS A 95 3.69 9.33 6.31
CA HIS A 95 2.69 8.48 5.68
C HIS A 95 1.32 9.15 5.52
N ASN A 96 1.26 10.44 5.84
CA ASN A 96 0.07 11.26 5.64
C ASN A 96 0.49 12.50 4.83
N PRO A 97 -0.15 12.76 3.68
CA PRO A 97 0.19 13.92 2.84
C PRO A 97 0.23 15.26 3.60
N GLY A 98 -0.62 15.39 4.63
CA GLY A 98 -0.62 16.60 5.47
C GLY A 98 0.59 16.75 6.38
N GLY A 99 1.41 15.72 6.52
CA GLY A 99 2.63 15.74 7.33
C GLY A 99 3.89 16.11 6.57
N MET A 100 3.79 16.40 5.27
CA MET A 100 4.95 16.79 4.46
C MET A 100 5.53 18.12 4.94
N PRO A 101 6.87 18.19 5.20
CA PRO A 101 7.51 19.44 5.55
C PRO A 101 7.55 20.41 4.36
N ASP A 102 7.93 21.67 4.64
CA ASP A 102 8.14 22.67 3.60
C ASP A 102 9.17 22.15 2.59
N PRO A 103 8.87 22.20 1.27
CA PRO A 103 9.81 21.73 0.24
C PRO A 103 11.20 22.35 0.31
N THR A 104 11.33 23.58 0.83
CA THR A 104 12.62 24.24 0.97
C THR A 104 13.53 23.58 2.01
N LEU A 105 12.97 22.80 2.93
CA LEU A 105 13.71 22.10 3.98
C LEU A 105 14.13 20.69 3.57
N ILE A 106 13.60 20.18 2.45
CA ILE A 106 13.83 18.83 1.98
C ILE A 106 15.10 18.76 1.12
N ASP A 107 16.03 17.85 1.46
CA ASP A 107 17.15 17.49 0.61
C ASP A 107 16.71 16.49 -0.44
N HIS A 108 16.17 15.34 0.01
CA HIS A 108 15.64 14.32 -0.88
C HIS A 108 14.56 13.50 -0.18
N ILE A 109 13.79 12.78 -0.98
CA ILE A 109 12.74 11.86 -0.52
C ILE A 109 13.06 10.46 -1.01
N GLU A 110 12.98 9.49 -0.12
CA GLU A 110 13.07 8.08 -0.49
C GLU A 110 11.70 7.43 -0.37
N GLU A 111 11.34 6.65 -1.37
CA GLU A 111 10.09 5.90 -1.38
C GLU A 111 10.35 4.40 -1.40
N PRO A 112 9.38 3.59 -0.90
CA PRO A 112 9.54 2.14 -0.90
C PRO A 112 9.34 1.56 -2.30
N PHE A 113 10.28 0.71 -2.72
CA PHE A 113 10.19 -0.08 -3.93
C PHE A 113 10.08 -1.56 -3.59
N ILE A 114 9.33 -2.28 -4.39
CA ILE A 114 9.14 -3.72 -4.26
C ILE A 114 9.67 -4.44 -5.49
N LYS A 115 10.00 -5.71 -5.30
CA LYS A 115 10.23 -6.64 -6.39
C LYS A 115 8.94 -7.39 -6.66
N ALA A 116 8.37 -7.13 -7.83
CA ALA A 116 7.09 -7.68 -8.25
C ALA A 116 7.27 -8.75 -9.30
N SER A 117 6.37 -9.71 -9.29
CA SER A 117 6.30 -10.80 -10.25
C SER A 117 4.89 -10.87 -10.81
N VAL A 118 4.78 -10.84 -12.13
CA VAL A 118 3.50 -11.00 -12.84
C VAL A 118 3.59 -12.25 -13.71
N ILE A 119 2.73 -13.22 -13.45
CA ILE A 119 2.61 -14.41 -14.28
C ILE A 119 1.38 -14.25 -15.16
N THR A 120 1.56 -14.39 -16.46
CA THR A 120 0.50 -14.23 -17.46
C THR A 120 0.76 -15.10 -18.67
N THR A 121 -0.15 -15.03 -19.62
CA THR A 121 0.07 -15.64 -20.95
C THR A 121 0.69 -14.63 -21.90
N THR A 122 1.31 -15.12 -22.97
CA THR A 122 2.01 -14.28 -23.96
C THR A 122 1.10 -13.22 -24.59
N ASP A 123 -0.22 -13.48 -24.67
CA ASP A 123 -1.18 -12.55 -25.26
C ASP A 123 -1.27 -11.21 -24.51
N TYR A 124 -0.92 -11.20 -23.23
CA TYR A 124 -1.11 -10.02 -22.38
C TYR A 124 0.20 -9.32 -22.02
N ILE A 125 1.34 -9.79 -22.53
CA ILE A 125 2.66 -9.20 -22.22
C ILE A 125 2.67 -7.71 -22.57
N GLY A 126 2.25 -7.35 -23.78
CA GLY A 126 2.25 -5.95 -24.22
C GLY A 126 1.42 -5.01 -23.35
N PRO A 127 0.13 -5.30 -23.12
CA PRO A 127 -0.70 -4.49 -22.23
C PRO A 127 -0.17 -4.39 -20.81
N ILE A 128 0.38 -5.48 -20.26
CA ILE A 128 0.95 -5.47 -18.91
C ILE A 128 2.21 -4.62 -18.84
N MET A 129 3.09 -4.71 -19.83
CA MET A 129 4.28 -3.87 -19.90
C MET A 129 3.91 -2.38 -19.99
N THR A 130 2.89 -2.04 -20.75
CA THR A 130 2.39 -0.67 -20.84
C THR A 130 1.84 -0.18 -19.50
N LEU A 131 1.08 -1.02 -18.81
CA LEU A 131 0.58 -0.68 -17.48
C LEU A 131 1.72 -0.43 -16.50
N CYS A 132 2.69 -1.34 -16.45
CA CYS A 132 3.83 -1.23 -15.52
C CYS A 132 4.69 -0.01 -15.82
N LEU A 133 4.90 0.31 -17.10
CA LEU A 133 5.63 1.52 -17.49
C LEU A 133 4.92 2.78 -16.99
N GLY A 134 3.60 2.84 -17.12
CA GLY A 134 2.79 3.94 -16.61
C GLY A 134 2.80 4.07 -15.07
N LYS A 135 3.20 3.01 -14.37
CA LYS A 135 3.34 2.96 -12.91
C LYS A 135 4.81 3.07 -12.46
N ARG A 136 5.66 3.64 -13.29
CA ARG A 136 7.10 3.81 -13.03
C ARG A 136 7.83 2.50 -12.73
N GLY A 137 7.33 1.40 -13.29
CA GLY A 137 7.94 0.08 -13.14
C GLY A 137 9.12 -0.10 -14.08
N GLU A 138 10.13 -0.81 -13.61
CA GLU A 138 11.30 -1.20 -14.39
C GLU A 138 11.30 -2.71 -14.58
N LEU A 139 11.26 -3.16 -15.84
CA LEU A 139 11.33 -4.58 -16.16
C LEU A 139 12.77 -5.08 -15.91
N LEU A 140 12.91 -6.05 -15.00
CA LEU A 140 14.19 -6.64 -14.66
C LEU A 140 14.51 -7.82 -15.54
N LYS A 141 13.57 -8.72 -15.76
CA LYS A 141 13.72 -9.89 -16.62
C LYS A 141 12.38 -10.49 -16.98
N GLN A 142 12.40 -11.34 -18.02
CA GLN A 142 11.25 -12.06 -18.51
C GLN A 142 11.65 -13.52 -18.68
N GLU A 143 10.87 -14.43 -18.10
CA GLU A 143 11.13 -15.87 -18.18
C GLU A 143 9.90 -16.61 -18.69
N TYR A 144 10.09 -17.51 -19.64
CA TYR A 144 9.04 -18.42 -20.08
C TYR A 144 8.98 -19.61 -19.15
N ILE A 145 7.79 -19.88 -18.61
CA ILE A 145 7.60 -20.97 -17.64
C ILE A 145 7.31 -22.27 -18.38
N SER A 146 6.23 -22.29 -19.16
CA SER A 146 5.84 -23.44 -19.97
C SER A 146 4.74 -23.02 -20.95
N GLY A 147 4.79 -23.58 -22.17
CA GLY A 147 3.81 -23.24 -23.18
C GLY A 147 3.78 -21.75 -23.48
N ASN A 148 2.61 -21.13 -23.29
CA ASN A 148 2.42 -19.69 -23.51
C ASN A 148 2.47 -18.88 -22.22
N ARG A 149 2.91 -19.46 -21.10
CA ARG A 149 2.99 -18.75 -19.82
C ARG A 149 4.36 -18.11 -19.62
N VAL A 150 4.35 -16.88 -19.13
CA VAL A 150 5.55 -16.07 -18.90
C VAL A 150 5.48 -15.40 -17.55
N GLU A 151 6.64 -15.22 -16.93
CA GLU A 151 6.80 -14.48 -15.69
C GLU A 151 7.61 -13.22 -15.97
N LEU A 152 7.04 -12.07 -15.61
CA LEU A 152 7.66 -10.76 -15.74
C LEU A 152 8.09 -10.27 -14.38
N TYR A 153 9.37 -9.92 -14.23
CA TYR A 153 9.93 -9.42 -12.99
C TYR A 153 10.15 -7.92 -13.08
N TYR A 154 9.58 -7.21 -12.12
CA TYR A 154 9.62 -5.75 -12.07
C TYR A 154 10.18 -5.23 -10.76
N ASN A 155 10.82 -4.07 -10.85
CA ASN A 155 11.09 -3.21 -9.71
C ASN A 155 10.05 -2.10 -9.77
N MET A 156 9.24 -1.95 -8.72
CA MET A 156 8.09 -1.03 -8.76
C MET A 156 7.95 -0.23 -7.47
N PRO A 157 7.57 1.07 -7.58
CA PRO A 157 7.24 1.85 -6.39
C PRO A 157 5.97 1.31 -5.73
N LEU A 158 6.02 1.05 -4.44
CA LEU A 158 4.87 0.52 -3.70
C LEU A 158 3.67 1.47 -3.77
N GLY A 159 3.92 2.78 -3.75
CA GLY A 159 2.87 3.79 -3.82
C GLY A 159 2.01 3.72 -5.07
N GLU A 160 2.56 3.24 -6.18
CA GLU A 160 1.80 3.06 -7.42
C GLU A 160 0.93 1.80 -7.42
N ILE A 161 1.24 0.86 -6.54
CA ILE A 161 0.54 -0.43 -6.48
C ILE A 161 -0.68 -0.37 -5.56
N VAL A 162 -0.59 0.39 -4.46
CA VAL A 162 -1.61 0.38 -3.40
C VAL A 162 -2.94 1.03 -3.80
N ILE A 163 -3.01 1.74 -4.92
CA ILE A 163 -4.24 2.44 -5.32
C ILE A 163 -5.13 1.53 -6.18
N ASP A 164 -4.75 1.26 -7.42
CA ASP A 164 -5.61 0.58 -8.38
C ASP A 164 -4.89 -0.42 -9.30
N PHE A 165 -3.60 -0.67 -9.05
CA PHE A 165 -2.79 -1.51 -9.93
C PHE A 165 -3.36 -2.92 -10.09
N TYR A 166 -3.78 -3.54 -8.99
CA TYR A 166 -4.29 -4.91 -9.02
C TYR A 166 -5.55 -5.02 -9.87
N ASP A 167 -6.47 -4.08 -9.71
CA ASP A 167 -7.72 -4.05 -10.48
C ASP A 167 -7.44 -3.84 -11.96
N LYS A 168 -6.53 -2.93 -12.30
CA LYS A 168 -6.14 -2.67 -13.68
C LYS A 168 -5.46 -3.89 -14.31
N LEU A 169 -4.59 -4.56 -13.56
CA LEU A 169 -3.92 -5.77 -14.02
C LEU A 169 -4.93 -6.86 -14.37
N LYS A 170 -5.90 -7.09 -13.49
CA LYS A 170 -6.97 -8.06 -13.71
C LYS A 170 -7.81 -7.70 -14.93
N SER A 171 -8.16 -6.44 -15.07
CA SER A 171 -8.97 -5.95 -16.18
C SER A 171 -8.29 -6.14 -17.54
N ILE A 172 -7.05 -5.70 -17.68
CA ILE A 172 -6.32 -5.77 -18.97
C ILE A 172 -5.93 -7.19 -19.37
N SER A 173 -5.83 -8.10 -18.40
CA SER A 173 -5.49 -9.51 -18.63
C SER A 173 -6.71 -10.43 -18.62
N LYS A 174 -7.91 -9.88 -18.51
CA LYS A 174 -9.16 -10.65 -18.41
C LYS A 174 -9.11 -11.71 -17.29
N GLY A 175 -8.41 -11.39 -16.20
CA GLY A 175 -8.22 -12.28 -15.07
C GLY A 175 -7.11 -13.31 -15.22
N TYR A 176 -6.38 -13.33 -16.32
CA TYR A 176 -5.32 -14.30 -16.59
C TYR A 176 -3.95 -13.94 -16.01
N ALA A 177 -3.81 -12.79 -15.38
CA ALA A 177 -2.57 -12.40 -14.72
C ALA A 177 -2.65 -12.61 -13.23
N SER A 178 -1.59 -13.14 -12.64
CA SER A 178 -1.40 -13.18 -11.18
C SER A 178 -0.24 -12.29 -10.80
N PHE A 179 -0.29 -11.74 -9.59
CA PHE A 179 0.67 -10.76 -9.10
C PHE A 179 1.11 -11.12 -7.70
N ASP A 180 2.43 -11.06 -7.48
CA ASP A 180 3.03 -11.24 -6.16
C ASP A 180 4.18 -10.25 -6.01
N TYR A 181 4.52 -9.86 -4.78
CA TYR A 181 5.63 -8.98 -4.52
C TYR A 181 6.33 -9.28 -3.19
N HIS A 182 7.59 -8.90 -3.13
CA HIS A 182 8.43 -9.06 -1.94
C HIS A 182 9.60 -8.06 -1.98
N CYS A 183 10.43 -8.07 -0.95
CA CYS A 183 11.65 -7.25 -0.86
C CYS A 183 11.38 -5.75 -0.97
N LEU A 184 11.16 -5.13 0.17
CA LEU A 184 10.98 -3.70 0.24
C LEU A 184 12.31 -2.99 0.44
N LEU A 185 12.63 -2.06 -0.45
CA LEU A 185 13.81 -1.21 -0.35
C LEU A 185 13.39 0.24 -0.54
N TYR A 186 14.04 1.16 0.17
CA TYR A 186 13.84 2.59 -0.01
C TYR A 186 14.89 3.13 -0.98
N THR A 187 14.45 3.92 -1.96
CA THR A 187 15.33 4.53 -2.95
C THR A 187 14.95 5.98 -3.20
N SER A 188 15.90 6.76 -3.74
CA SER A 188 15.76 8.19 -3.96
C SER A 188 15.10 8.58 -5.28
N ASP A 189 14.50 7.65 -6.00
CA ASP A 189 13.87 7.93 -7.30
C ASP A 189 12.54 8.67 -7.21
N ALA A 190 12.08 8.98 -6.03
CA ALA A 190 10.82 9.68 -5.83
C ALA A 190 10.91 11.19 -6.00
N ALA A 191 12.02 11.70 -6.44
CA ALA A 191 12.33 13.12 -6.35
C ALA A 191 11.72 14.00 -7.45
N ASP A 192 10.71 13.56 -8.19
CA ASP A 192 10.09 14.40 -9.22
C ASP A 192 8.58 14.51 -9.03
#